data_61dad59a05f670d015d15d99015339db
#
_entry.id   61dad59a05f670d015d15d99015339db
#
_cell.length_a   1.000
_cell.length_b   1.000
_cell.length_c   1.000
_cell.angle_alpha   90.00
_cell.angle_beta   90.00
_cell.angle_gamma   90.00
#
_symmetry.space_group_name_H-M   'P 1'
#
loop_
_entity.id
_entity.type
_entity.pdbx_description
1 polymer ?
#
loop_
_entity_poly.entity_id
_entity_poly.type
_entity_poly.pdbx_seq_one_letter_code
_entity_poly.pdbx_strand_id
1 'polypeptide(L)'
;LKERFAKTRSLHRHDAEQQVWAVPNKLLQGKGLCIYKDIACKRASAYQNGTTKHCLQKLLHPSELSIPLAAVILDSSKIFQEAVAVTAKQVQIGDRPCRIYGADCAEYLLLQMTDEHELQRMDNEVAAIAQGAAHPFLFAAVPVESWNDELSPWEAPAVWGKESFGGDAADTLHFLTEQVIPTLKQRFALPENVRIILGGYSLAGLFALWASTQTALFSGVAAASPSVWFPGWMKFEQQHPIQAQRVYLSLGDKEEHTKNTVMATVGDNIRPLHSRLAERGTDCTLEWNSGGHFKDTDLRTARAFRWMMEDIR
;
A
#
# COMPACT_ATOMS: atom_id res chain seq x y z
N LEU A 1 54.98 -2.42 11.60
CA LEU A 1 54.53 -1.34 10.67
C LEU A 1 53.14 -1.64 10.04
N LYS A 2 52.85 -2.90 9.72
CA LYS A 2 51.54 -3.30 9.10
C LYS A 2 50.37 -3.16 10.07
N GLU A 3 50.54 -3.42 11.36
CA GLU A 3 49.46 -3.30 12.35
C GLU A 3 49.09 -1.86 12.71
N ARG A 4 49.99 -0.91 12.60
CA ARG A 4 49.69 0.51 12.83
C ARG A 4 48.82 1.11 11.71
N PHE A 5 48.98 0.66 10.46
CA PHE A 5 48.18 1.14 9.33
C PHE A 5 46.73 0.60 9.36
N ALA A 6 46.52 -0.60 9.90
CA ALA A 6 45.15 -1.17 10.02
C ALA A 6 44.30 -0.44 11.09
N LYS A 7 44.92 -0.04 12.23
CA LYS A 7 44.24 0.72 13.27
C LYS A 7 43.87 2.16 12.85
N THR A 8 44.69 2.79 12.05
CA THR A 8 44.42 4.18 11.59
C THR A 8 43.29 4.22 10.56
N ARG A 9 43.15 3.19 9.70
CA ARG A 9 42.02 3.09 8.76
C ARG A 9 40.67 2.78 9.45
N SER A 10 40.68 2.02 10.55
CA SER A 10 39.49 1.70 11.33
C SER A 10 38.97 2.93 12.10
N LEU A 11 39.86 3.73 12.67
CA LEU A 11 39.49 4.96 13.40
C LEU A 11 38.88 6.03 12.47
N HIS A 12 39.44 6.22 11.27
CA HIS A 12 38.88 7.18 10.31
C HIS A 12 37.53 6.75 9.71
N ARG A 13 37.28 5.46 9.61
CA ARG A 13 35.98 4.97 9.13
C ARG A 13 34.89 5.11 10.19
N HIS A 14 35.22 4.90 11.46
CA HIS A 14 34.28 5.02 12.57
C HIS A 14 33.91 6.49 12.83
N ASP A 15 34.88 7.40 12.73
CA ASP A 15 34.61 8.83 12.89
C ASP A 15 33.80 9.43 11.72
N ALA A 16 34.00 8.91 10.49
CA ALA A 16 33.22 9.34 9.33
C ALA A 16 31.76 8.85 9.42
N GLU A 17 31.50 7.63 9.89
CA GLU A 17 30.16 7.12 10.14
C GLU A 17 29.45 7.86 11.28
N GLN A 18 30.15 8.18 12.38
CA GLN A 18 29.57 8.98 13.48
C GLN A 18 29.26 10.42 13.08
N GLN A 19 30.06 11.03 12.21
CA GLN A 19 29.76 12.39 11.72
C GLN A 19 28.58 12.43 10.76
N VAL A 20 28.35 11.41 9.95
CA VAL A 20 27.20 11.32 9.04
C VAL A 20 25.87 11.15 9.81
N TRP A 21 25.89 10.48 10.97
CA TRP A 21 24.70 10.30 11.81
C TRP A 21 24.42 11.46 12.77
N ALA A 22 25.44 12.28 13.11
CA ALA A 22 25.26 13.40 14.05
C ALA A 22 24.57 14.62 13.41
N VAL A 23 24.69 14.83 12.11
CA VAL A 23 24.13 15.99 11.41
C VAL A 23 22.60 15.93 11.28
N PRO A 24 21.96 14.80 10.97
CA PRO A 24 20.49 14.71 10.91
C PRO A 24 19.80 14.97 12.25
N ASN A 25 20.38 14.52 13.36
CA ASN A 25 19.75 14.66 14.68
C ASN A 25 19.80 16.09 15.24
N LYS A 26 20.77 16.90 14.88
CA LYS A 26 20.83 18.32 15.27
C LYS A 26 19.91 19.23 14.45
N LEU A 27 19.62 18.87 13.20
CA LEU A 27 18.68 19.57 12.32
C LEU A 27 17.20 19.24 12.63
N LEU A 28 16.95 18.15 13.35
CA LEU A 28 15.59 17.67 13.69
C LEU A 28 15.01 18.31 14.96
N GLN A 29 15.75 19.16 15.67
CA GLN A 29 15.26 19.88 16.85
C GLN A 29 14.94 21.33 16.51
N GLY A 30 13.64 21.68 16.38
CA GLY A 30 13.16 23.04 16.19
C GLY A 30 12.65 23.38 14.79
N LYS A 31 12.65 24.67 14.44
CA LYS A 31 12.10 25.21 13.17
C LYS A 31 12.62 24.57 11.88
N GLY A 32 13.74 23.87 11.92
CA GLY A 32 14.32 23.15 10.76
C GLY A 32 13.45 22.00 10.25
N LEU A 33 12.67 21.34 11.11
CA LEU A 33 11.78 20.24 10.72
C LEU A 33 10.64 20.71 9.82
N CYS A 34 10.07 21.89 10.08
CA CYS A 34 9.01 22.47 9.24
C CYS A 34 9.55 22.87 7.85
N ILE A 35 10.77 23.41 7.77
CA ILE A 35 11.37 23.81 6.50
C ILE A 35 11.66 22.58 5.62
N TYR A 36 12.12 21.48 6.22
CA TYR A 36 12.39 20.23 5.47
C TYR A 36 11.10 19.54 4.98
N LYS A 37 10.03 19.55 5.80
CA LYS A 37 8.70 19.09 5.40
C LYS A 37 8.13 19.94 4.26
N ASP A 38 8.27 21.26 4.33
CA ASP A 38 7.80 22.18 3.29
C ASP A 38 8.58 22.03 1.96
N ILE A 39 9.87 21.75 2.03
CA ILE A 39 10.69 21.49 0.83
C ILE A 39 10.35 20.14 0.21
N ALA A 40 10.08 19.10 1.00
CA ALA A 40 9.69 17.78 0.52
C ALA A 40 8.30 17.82 -0.14
N CYS A 41 7.30 18.46 0.50
CA CYS A 41 5.96 18.64 -0.07
C CYS A 41 5.96 19.48 -1.35
N LYS A 42 6.74 20.56 -1.40
CA LYS A 42 6.88 21.41 -2.61
C LYS A 42 7.65 20.71 -3.73
N ARG A 43 8.52 19.74 -3.43
CA ARG A 43 9.20 18.89 -4.42
C ARG A 43 8.25 17.89 -5.07
N ALA A 44 7.39 17.25 -4.32
CA ALA A 44 6.38 16.34 -4.87
C ALA A 44 5.48 17.08 -5.88
N SER A 45 5.03 18.28 -5.55
CA SER A 45 4.21 19.12 -6.44
C SER A 45 4.97 19.65 -7.67
N ALA A 46 6.28 19.93 -7.58
CA ALA A 46 7.08 20.46 -8.69
C ALA A 46 7.48 19.38 -9.71
N TYR A 47 7.61 18.13 -9.27
CA TYR A 47 7.92 16.98 -10.15
C TYR A 47 6.78 16.71 -11.14
N GLN A 48 5.53 16.90 -10.72
CA GLN A 48 4.36 16.74 -11.58
C GLN A 48 4.27 17.77 -12.73
N ASN A 49 4.97 18.91 -12.64
CA ASN A 49 4.85 20.02 -13.60
C ASN A 49 6.04 20.21 -14.55
N GLY A 50 7.00 19.29 -14.62
CA GLY A 50 8.11 19.33 -15.59
C GLY A 50 9.10 20.51 -15.46
N THR A 51 9.03 21.33 -14.41
CA THR A 51 9.79 22.59 -14.24
C THR A 51 10.97 22.48 -13.27
N THR A 52 11.54 21.31 -13.12
CA THR A 52 12.41 20.93 -11.99
C THR A 52 13.75 21.69 -11.86
N LYS A 53 14.34 22.15 -12.96
CA LYS A 53 15.68 22.77 -12.87
C LYS A 53 15.69 24.25 -12.48
N HIS A 54 14.69 25.00 -12.86
CA HIS A 54 14.69 26.46 -12.69
C HIS A 54 14.13 26.93 -11.33
N CYS A 55 13.26 26.14 -10.71
CA CYS A 55 12.65 26.49 -9.42
C CYS A 55 13.59 26.24 -8.23
N LEU A 56 14.45 25.23 -8.30
CA LEU A 56 15.38 24.89 -7.21
C LEU A 56 16.53 25.91 -7.03
N GLN A 57 16.94 26.58 -8.11
CA GLN A 57 17.99 27.61 -8.03
C GLN A 57 17.54 28.93 -7.37
N LYS A 58 16.23 29.20 -7.35
CA LYS A 58 15.66 30.42 -6.74
C LYS A 58 15.31 30.29 -5.26
N LEU A 59 15.25 29.07 -4.72
CA LEU A 59 14.78 28.81 -3.35
C LEU A 59 15.91 28.62 -2.33
N LEU A 60 17.17 28.55 -2.78
CA LEU A 60 18.29 28.30 -1.89
C LEU A 60 19.35 29.42 -2.11
N HIS A 61 19.56 30.23 -1.10
CA HIS A 61 20.65 31.22 -1.11
C HIS A 61 22.02 30.46 -1.04
N PRO A 62 23.01 30.79 -1.89
CA PRO A 62 24.26 30.01 -2.01
C PRO A 62 25.14 29.94 -0.75
N SER A 63 24.84 30.76 0.25
CA SER A 63 25.64 30.88 1.48
C SER A 63 25.29 29.88 2.59
N GLU A 64 24.25 29.07 2.42
CA GLU A 64 23.75 28.18 3.51
C GLU A 64 24.02 26.67 3.30
N LEU A 65 24.62 26.28 2.17
CA LEU A 65 24.84 24.86 1.85
C LEU A 65 26.33 24.56 1.62
N SER A 66 27.00 24.00 2.62
CA SER A 66 28.33 23.45 2.54
C SER A 66 28.47 22.06 1.94
N ILE A 67 27.44 21.54 1.25
CA ILE A 67 27.41 20.19 0.65
C ILE A 67 27.09 20.32 -0.86
N PRO A 68 27.84 19.65 -1.76
CA PRO A 68 27.55 19.69 -3.20
C PRO A 68 26.15 19.20 -3.52
N LEU A 69 25.37 19.99 -4.23
CA LEU A 69 23.99 19.72 -4.64
C LEU A 69 23.84 18.37 -5.37
N ALA A 70 24.88 17.89 -6.05
CA ALA A 70 24.94 16.61 -6.71
C ALA A 70 24.88 15.40 -5.75
N ALA A 71 25.45 15.53 -4.53
CA ALA A 71 25.43 14.46 -3.54
C ALA A 71 24.04 14.29 -2.89
N VAL A 72 23.23 15.35 -2.86
CA VAL A 72 21.86 15.32 -2.30
C VAL A 72 20.85 14.72 -3.27
N ILE A 73 21.15 14.76 -4.58
CA ILE A 73 20.22 14.28 -5.62
C ILE A 73 20.38 12.77 -5.89
N LEU A 74 21.58 12.21 -5.70
CA LEU A 74 21.90 10.84 -6.12
C LEU A 74 21.42 9.75 -5.16
N ASP A 75 20.91 10.07 -3.97
CA ASP A 75 20.56 9.05 -2.98
C ASP A 75 19.17 9.17 -2.36
N SER A 76 18.34 10.10 -2.83
CA SER A 76 16.97 10.23 -2.30
C SER A 76 16.11 8.99 -2.53
N SER A 77 16.32 8.25 -3.61
CA SER A 77 15.61 6.99 -3.88
C SER A 77 16.12 5.85 -2.99
N LYS A 78 17.42 5.74 -2.74
CA LYS A 78 17.99 4.74 -1.82
C LYS A 78 17.69 5.06 -0.36
N ILE A 79 17.78 6.33 0.04
CA ILE A 79 17.39 6.78 1.39
C ILE A 79 15.90 6.56 1.61
N PHE A 80 15.07 6.71 0.58
CA PHE A 80 13.65 6.42 0.65
C PHE A 80 13.38 4.90 0.73
N GLN A 81 14.10 4.08 -0.03
CA GLN A 81 14.01 2.61 0.05
C GLN A 81 14.50 2.06 1.40
N GLU A 82 15.54 2.64 2.00
CA GLU A 82 16.04 2.26 3.32
C GLU A 82 15.19 2.81 4.46
N ALA A 83 14.56 3.98 4.31
CA ALA A 83 13.74 4.61 5.35
C ALA A 83 12.30 4.09 5.40
N VAL A 84 11.79 3.51 4.31
CA VAL A 84 10.47 2.83 4.29
C VAL A 84 10.57 1.44 4.93
N ALA A 85 11.78 0.92 5.11
CA ALA A 85 12.00 -0.35 5.78
C ALA A 85 11.61 -0.25 7.27
N VAL A 86 10.33 -0.56 7.56
CA VAL A 86 9.99 -1.45 8.67
C VAL A 86 9.78 -0.84 10.07
N THR A 87 9.46 0.41 10.25
CA THR A 87 8.90 0.79 11.56
C THR A 87 7.41 1.06 11.45
N ALA A 88 6.62 0.04 11.77
CA ALA A 88 5.19 0.20 11.95
C ALA A 88 4.92 1.21 13.07
N LYS A 89 4.09 2.20 12.80
CA LYS A 89 3.51 3.07 13.82
C LYS A 89 2.12 2.54 14.15
N GLN A 90 1.83 2.30 15.42
CA GLN A 90 0.47 2.00 15.82
C GLN A 90 -0.33 3.30 15.98
N VAL A 91 -1.48 3.34 15.33
CA VAL A 91 -2.39 4.50 15.34
C VAL A 91 -3.77 4.02 15.73
N GLN A 92 -4.27 4.51 16.86
CA GLN A 92 -5.65 4.24 17.25
C GLN A 92 -6.60 5.09 16.39
N ILE A 93 -7.52 4.44 15.69
CA ILE A 93 -8.58 5.08 14.89
C ILE A 93 -9.92 4.47 15.31
N GLY A 94 -10.77 5.26 15.95
CA GLY A 94 -11.93 4.72 16.65
C GLY A 94 -11.48 3.71 17.71
N ASP A 95 -12.04 2.53 17.65
CA ASP A 95 -11.71 1.39 18.52
C ASP A 95 -10.61 0.46 17.97
N ARG A 96 -10.07 0.74 16.76
CA ARG A 96 -9.13 -0.16 16.07
C ARG A 96 -7.68 0.31 16.13
N PRO A 97 -6.74 -0.55 16.54
CA PRO A 97 -5.31 -0.26 16.56
C PRO A 97 -4.67 -0.53 15.19
N CYS A 98 -4.79 0.43 14.27
CA CYS A 98 -4.22 0.31 12.91
C CYS A 98 -2.69 0.32 12.92
N ARG A 99 -2.05 -0.49 12.08
CA ARG A 99 -0.61 -0.43 11.80
C ARG A 99 -0.35 0.39 10.57
N ILE A 100 0.49 1.42 10.70
CA ILE A 100 0.80 2.35 9.64
C ILE A 100 2.28 2.28 9.29
N TYR A 101 2.58 2.17 8.00
CA TYR A 101 3.93 2.11 7.44
C TYR A 101 4.10 3.21 6.39
N GLY A 102 5.32 3.67 6.20
CA GLY A 102 5.65 4.64 5.17
C GLY A 102 5.81 6.06 5.69
N ALA A 103 5.69 7.04 4.80
CA ALA A 103 6.08 8.42 5.02
C ALA A 103 4.92 9.40 4.97
N ASP A 104 5.10 10.54 5.60
CA ASP A 104 4.23 11.72 5.45
C ASP A 104 4.26 12.22 3.98
N CYS A 105 3.23 12.91 3.55
CA CYS A 105 3.08 13.48 2.20
C CYS A 105 3.17 12.46 1.06
N ALA A 106 2.75 11.23 1.29
CA ALA A 106 2.76 10.16 0.30
C ALA A 106 1.80 10.46 -0.87
N GLU A 107 2.14 9.98 -2.07
CA GLU A 107 1.29 10.08 -3.27
C GLU A 107 0.19 9.02 -3.32
N TYR A 108 0.42 7.90 -2.61
CA TYR A 108 -0.52 6.78 -2.52
C TYR A 108 -0.84 6.48 -1.05
N LEU A 109 -2.13 6.29 -0.78
CA LEU A 109 -2.64 5.68 0.45
C LEU A 109 -3.10 4.26 0.13
N LEU A 110 -2.38 3.27 0.63
CA LEU A 110 -2.68 1.86 0.47
C LEU A 110 -3.42 1.38 1.72
N LEU A 111 -4.61 0.82 1.56
CA LEU A 111 -5.45 0.33 2.64
C LEU A 111 -5.66 -1.17 2.50
N GLN A 112 -5.47 -1.91 3.60
CA GLN A 112 -5.74 -3.34 3.65
C GLN A 112 -6.47 -3.70 4.95
N MET A 113 -7.58 -4.40 4.80
CA MET A 113 -8.24 -5.03 5.93
C MET A 113 -7.47 -6.28 6.33
N THR A 114 -7.25 -6.48 7.64
CA THR A 114 -6.39 -7.55 8.16
C THR A 114 -7.00 -8.22 9.37
N ASP A 115 -6.72 -9.51 9.53
CA ASP A 115 -6.88 -10.22 10.78
C ASP A 115 -5.55 -10.36 11.53
N GLU A 116 -5.56 -11.06 12.66
CA GLU A 116 -4.38 -11.31 13.47
C GLU A 116 -3.32 -12.14 12.73
N HIS A 117 -3.75 -13.05 11.87
CA HIS A 117 -2.86 -13.92 11.09
C HIS A 117 -2.13 -13.15 9.98
N GLU A 118 -2.85 -12.28 9.27
CA GLU A 118 -2.24 -11.43 8.24
C GLU A 118 -1.29 -10.39 8.87
N LEU A 119 -1.65 -9.81 10.02
CA LEU A 119 -0.79 -8.88 10.75
C LEU A 119 0.60 -9.45 11.12
N GLN A 120 0.73 -10.78 11.28
CA GLN A 120 2.03 -11.42 11.54
C GLN A 120 2.96 -11.37 10.32
N ARG A 121 2.43 -11.26 9.11
CA ARG A 121 3.20 -11.22 7.85
C ARG A 121 3.32 -9.81 7.28
N MET A 122 2.69 -8.82 7.91
CA MET A 122 2.57 -7.46 7.39
C MET A 122 3.91 -6.78 7.17
N ASP A 123 4.88 -6.97 8.07
CA ASP A 123 6.22 -6.39 7.91
C ASP A 123 6.93 -6.92 6.65
N ASN A 124 6.77 -8.21 6.34
CA ASN A 124 7.32 -8.82 5.13
C ASN A 124 6.60 -8.33 3.87
N GLU A 125 5.28 -8.22 3.93
CA GLU A 125 4.46 -7.70 2.83
C GLU A 125 4.84 -6.25 2.49
N VAL A 126 4.90 -5.38 3.50
CA VAL A 126 5.26 -3.97 3.28
C VAL A 126 6.71 -3.82 2.81
N ALA A 127 7.64 -4.63 3.32
CA ALA A 127 9.01 -4.66 2.80
C ALA A 127 9.04 -5.05 1.32
N ALA A 128 8.24 -6.03 0.90
CA ALA A 128 8.14 -6.44 -0.50
C ALA A 128 7.49 -5.36 -1.38
N ILE A 129 6.50 -4.60 -0.86
CA ILE A 129 5.95 -3.43 -1.54
C ILE A 129 7.05 -2.39 -1.75
N ALA A 130 7.78 -2.04 -0.69
CA ALA A 130 8.81 -1.01 -0.71
C ALA A 130 9.97 -1.29 -1.66
N GLN A 131 10.38 -2.56 -1.80
CA GLN A 131 11.46 -2.97 -2.71
C GLN A 131 11.22 -2.62 -4.18
N GLY A 132 9.98 -2.43 -4.61
CA GLY A 132 9.65 -2.14 -6.00
C GLY A 132 8.70 -0.98 -6.19
N ALA A 133 8.40 -0.22 -5.15
CA ALA A 133 7.54 0.95 -5.24
C ALA A 133 8.23 2.07 -6.04
N ALA A 134 7.55 2.54 -7.09
CA ALA A 134 8.02 3.66 -7.90
C ALA A 134 7.72 5.02 -7.25
N HIS A 135 6.73 5.06 -6.36
CA HIS A 135 6.20 6.28 -5.74
C HIS A 135 6.15 6.17 -4.21
N PRO A 136 6.22 7.30 -3.50
CA PRO A 136 6.01 7.34 -2.05
C PRO A 136 4.60 6.89 -1.67
N PHE A 137 4.50 6.01 -0.67
CA PHE A 137 3.23 5.52 -0.18
C PHE A 137 3.12 5.56 1.35
N LEU A 138 1.89 5.65 1.82
CA LEU A 138 1.49 5.34 3.18
C LEU A 138 0.64 4.07 3.13
N PHE A 139 1.01 3.05 3.88
CA PHE A 139 0.25 1.81 3.98
C PHE A 139 -0.42 1.72 5.35
N ALA A 140 -1.69 1.36 5.38
CA ALA A 140 -2.46 1.16 6.59
C ALA A 140 -3.08 -0.25 6.61
N ALA A 141 -2.62 -1.07 7.55
CA ALA A 141 -3.28 -2.30 7.93
C ALA A 141 -4.37 -1.99 8.96
N VAL A 142 -5.61 -2.23 8.58
CA VAL A 142 -6.80 -1.92 9.39
C VAL A 142 -7.38 -3.24 9.91
N PRO A 143 -7.32 -3.52 11.21
CA PRO A 143 -7.79 -4.79 11.74
C PRO A 143 -9.32 -4.88 11.70
N VAL A 144 -9.82 -6.08 11.46
CA VAL A 144 -11.22 -6.48 11.65
C VAL A 144 -11.32 -7.47 12.82
N GLU A 145 -12.44 -7.48 13.51
CA GLU A 145 -12.70 -8.40 14.62
C GLU A 145 -13.30 -9.72 14.14
N SER A 146 -14.22 -9.64 13.16
CA SER A 146 -14.86 -10.79 12.55
C SER A 146 -14.61 -10.78 11.03
N TRP A 147 -13.68 -11.62 10.59
CA TRP A 147 -13.29 -11.71 9.18
C TRP A 147 -14.47 -11.97 8.24
N ASN A 148 -15.31 -12.93 8.62
CA ASN A 148 -16.44 -13.34 7.77
C ASN A 148 -17.58 -12.32 7.76
N ASP A 149 -17.83 -11.66 8.89
CA ASP A 149 -18.95 -10.74 9.00
C ASP A 149 -18.61 -9.39 8.39
N GLU A 150 -17.49 -8.80 8.84
CA GLU A 150 -17.10 -7.44 8.48
C GLU A 150 -16.65 -7.28 7.02
N LEU A 151 -16.25 -8.37 6.35
CA LEU A 151 -15.74 -8.30 4.96
C LEU A 151 -16.71 -8.88 3.93
N SER A 152 -17.82 -9.47 4.34
CA SER A 152 -18.83 -10.00 3.40
C SER A 152 -19.86 -8.95 3.03
N PRO A 153 -20.20 -8.83 1.72
CA PRO A 153 -21.16 -7.83 1.24
C PRO A 153 -22.58 -7.99 1.76
N TRP A 154 -23.01 -9.20 2.10
CA TRP A 154 -24.31 -9.59 2.62
C TRP A 154 -24.23 -10.93 3.34
N GLU A 155 -25.27 -11.26 4.09
CA GLU A 155 -25.40 -12.55 4.76
C GLU A 155 -25.34 -13.71 3.76
N ALA A 156 -24.56 -14.73 4.09
CA ALA A 156 -24.47 -15.95 3.30
C ALA A 156 -24.17 -17.16 4.19
N PRO A 157 -24.63 -18.36 3.82
CA PRO A 157 -24.31 -19.57 4.56
C PRO A 157 -22.81 -19.90 4.50
N ALA A 158 -22.32 -20.66 5.47
CA ALA A 158 -20.96 -21.16 5.50
C ALA A 158 -20.64 -21.92 4.19
N VAL A 159 -19.55 -21.54 3.55
CA VAL A 159 -19.00 -22.23 2.37
C VAL A 159 -17.89 -23.19 2.79
N TRP A 160 -17.19 -22.86 3.86
CA TRP A 160 -16.15 -23.68 4.47
C TRP A 160 -16.28 -23.64 6.00
N GLY A 161 -16.04 -24.77 6.66
CA GLY A 161 -16.21 -24.84 8.11
C GLY A 161 -17.68 -24.77 8.56
N LYS A 162 -17.94 -24.05 9.66
CA LYS A 162 -19.29 -23.89 10.25
C LYS A 162 -19.72 -22.42 10.35
N GLU A 163 -18.81 -21.48 10.10
CA GLU A 163 -19.05 -20.06 10.26
C GLU A 163 -19.70 -19.48 8.99
N SER A 164 -20.86 -18.87 9.16
CA SER A 164 -21.56 -18.10 8.13
C SER A 164 -20.88 -16.75 7.89
N PHE A 165 -21.42 -16.00 6.96
CA PHE A 165 -21.01 -14.62 6.64
C PHE A 165 -22.09 -13.65 7.13
N GLY A 166 -21.72 -12.62 7.90
CA GLY A 166 -22.65 -11.69 8.54
C GLY A 166 -23.18 -10.59 7.63
N GLY A 167 -22.38 -10.13 6.64
CA GLY A 167 -22.83 -9.12 5.69
C GLY A 167 -22.58 -7.68 6.12
N ASP A 168 -21.64 -7.43 7.04
CA ASP A 168 -21.40 -6.13 7.65
C ASP A 168 -20.36 -5.26 6.87
N ALA A 169 -20.06 -5.62 5.61
CA ALA A 169 -19.09 -4.87 4.79
C ALA A 169 -19.46 -3.39 4.63
N ALA A 170 -20.76 -3.03 4.71
CA ALA A 170 -21.22 -1.65 4.62
C ALA A 170 -20.71 -0.81 5.82
N ASP A 171 -20.74 -1.37 7.03
CA ASP A 171 -20.26 -0.69 8.24
C ASP A 171 -18.73 -0.57 8.21
N THR A 172 -18.04 -1.59 7.71
CA THR A 172 -16.58 -1.55 7.48
C THR A 172 -16.20 -0.47 6.46
N LEU A 173 -16.92 -0.37 5.35
CA LEU A 173 -16.71 0.69 4.37
C LEU A 173 -16.97 2.07 4.97
N HIS A 174 -18.05 2.23 5.74
CA HIS A 174 -18.36 3.47 6.44
C HIS A 174 -17.23 3.87 7.41
N PHE A 175 -16.71 2.93 8.19
CA PHE A 175 -15.56 3.17 9.06
C PHE A 175 -14.31 3.62 8.28
N LEU A 176 -14.02 3.00 7.14
CA LEU A 176 -12.90 3.41 6.28
C LEU A 176 -13.09 4.84 5.76
N THR A 177 -14.27 5.18 5.25
CA THR A 177 -14.52 6.48 4.60
C THR A 177 -14.63 7.63 5.60
N GLU A 178 -15.26 7.40 6.75
CA GLU A 178 -15.56 8.47 7.69
C GLU A 178 -14.51 8.63 8.80
N GLN A 179 -13.72 7.59 9.09
CA GLN A 179 -12.76 7.66 10.17
C GLN A 179 -11.32 7.39 9.72
N VAL A 180 -11.05 6.27 9.02
CA VAL A 180 -9.67 5.87 8.70
C VAL A 180 -9.04 6.85 7.72
N ILE A 181 -9.65 7.06 6.57
CA ILE A 181 -9.10 7.90 5.50
C ILE A 181 -8.92 9.35 5.96
N PRO A 182 -9.91 10.02 6.57
CA PRO A 182 -9.75 11.39 7.06
C PRO A 182 -8.65 11.51 8.13
N THR A 183 -8.61 10.58 9.08
CA THR A 183 -7.58 10.57 10.13
C THR A 183 -6.18 10.44 9.55
N LEU A 184 -5.98 9.53 8.59
CA LEU A 184 -4.68 9.33 7.94
C LEU A 184 -4.29 10.52 7.07
N LYS A 185 -5.22 11.09 6.30
CA LYS A 185 -4.96 12.30 5.50
C LYS A 185 -4.48 13.45 6.38
N GLN A 186 -5.15 13.70 7.49
CA GLN A 186 -4.79 14.76 8.43
C GLN A 186 -3.45 14.47 9.15
N ARG A 187 -3.30 13.27 9.71
CA ARG A 187 -2.17 12.93 10.59
C ARG A 187 -0.84 12.84 9.83
N PHE A 188 -0.88 12.39 8.58
CA PHE A 188 0.31 12.21 7.74
C PHE A 188 0.43 13.28 6.65
N ALA A 189 -0.36 14.36 6.74
CA ALA A 189 -0.34 15.47 5.79
C ALA A 189 -0.41 15.01 4.33
N LEU A 190 -1.28 14.03 4.04
CA LEU A 190 -1.44 13.52 2.68
C LEU A 190 -2.07 14.60 1.78
N PRO A 191 -1.66 14.72 0.52
CA PRO A 191 -2.21 15.70 -0.39
C PRO A 191 -3.70 15.41 -0.69
N GLU A 192 -4.47 16.44 -1.06
CA GLU A 192 -5.90 16.27 -1.37
C GLU A 192 -6.15 15.26 -2.49
N ASN A 193 -5.25 15.24 -3.47
CA ASN A 193 -5.30 14.33 -4.62
C ASN A 193 -4.56 13.00 -4.40
N VAL A 194 -4.31 12.61 -3.15
CA VAL A 194 -3.70 11.30 -2.85
C VAL A 194 -4.51 10.18 -3.50
N ARG A 195 -3.83 9.27 -4.19
CA ARG A 195 -4.47 8.11 -4.80
C ARG A 195 -4.73 7.06 -3.72
N ILE A 196 -6.00 6.73 -3.50
CA ILE A 196 -6.41 5.78 -2.48
C ILE A 196 -6.62 4.42 -3.14
N ILE A 197 -5.85 3.43 -2.71
CA ILE A 197 -5.93 2.06 -3.18
C ILE A 197 -6.43 1.18 -2.05
N LEU A 198 -7.53 0.50 -2.27
CA LEU A 198 -8.02 -0.53 -1.35
C LEU A 198 -7.63 -1.91 -1.88
N GLY A 199 -7.08 -2.74 -1.02
CA GLY A 199 -6.67 -4.07 -1.43
C GLY A 199 -6.74 -5.09 -0.31
N GLY A 200 -6.35 -6.33 -0.65
CA GLY A 200 -6.25 -7.42 0.29
C GLY A 200 -6.29 -8.78 -0.36
N TYR A 201 -6.17 -9.79 0.48
CA TYR A 201 -6.19 -11.20 0.10
C TYR A 201 -7.55 -11.84 0.37
N SER A 202 -7.96 -12.80 -0.45
CA SER A 202 -9.14 -13.62 -0.18
C SER A 202 -10.43 -12.80 0.00
N LEU A 203 -11.08 -12.87 1.16
CA LEU A 203 -12.31 -12.12 1.46
C LEU A 203 -12.05 -10.61 1.53
N ALA A 204 -10.88 -10.17 2.00
CA ALA A 204 -10.49 -8.75 1.93
C ALA A 204 -10.33 -8.27 0.48
N GLY A 205 -9.88 -9.12 -0.43
CA GLY A 205 -9.87 -8.83 -1.87
C GLY A 205 -11.28 -8.71 -2.46
N LEU A 206 -12.23 -9.55 -2.04
CA LEU A 206 -13.65 -9.42 -2.38
C LEU A 206 -14.24 -8.12 -1.82
N PHE A 207 -13.96 -7.81 -0.56
CA PHE A 207 -14.39 -6.57 0.08
C PHE A 207 -13.92 -5.35 -0.72
N ALA A 208 -12.66 -5.33 -1.14
CA ALA A 208 -12.11 -4.23 -1.93
C ALA A 208 -12.83 -4.06 -3.29
N LEU A 209 -13.11 -5.16 -3.98
CA LEU A 209 -13.90 -5.15 -5.21
C LEU A 209 -15.32 -4.62 -4.96
N TRP A 210 -15.99 -5.13 -3.92
CA TRP A 210 -17.35 -4.70 -3.55
C TRP A 210 -17.39 -3.23 -3.12
N ALA A 211 -16.49 -2.78 -2.26
CA ALA A 211 -16.41 -1.40 -1.82
C ALA A 211 -16.27 -0.43 -3.00
N SER A 212 -15.52 -0.81 -4.02
CA SER A 212 -15.38 -0.02 -5.25
C SER A 212 -16.65 -0.01 -6.13
N THR A 213 -17.65 -0.84 -5.87
CA THR A 213 -18.98 -0.68 -6.49
C THR A 213 -19.84 0.35 -5.76
N GLN A 214 -19.55 0.63 -4.49
CA GLN A 214 -20.33 1.53 -3.63
C GLN A 214 -19.87 2.98 -3.73
N THR A 215 -18.59 3.23 -4.05
CA THR A 215 -18.02 4.58 -4.10
C THR A 215 -16.89 4.66 -5.11
N ALA A 216 -16.74 5.84 -5.72
CA ALA A 216 -15.62 6.19 -6.60
C ALA A 216 -14.38 6.71 -5.85
N LEU A 217 -14.36 6.64 -4.51
CA LEU A 217 -13.25 7.14 -3.69
C LEU A 217 -11.93 6.40 -3.96
N PHE A 218 -12.01 5.12 -4.28
CA PHE A 218 -10.84 4.29 -4.54
C PHE A 218 -10.37 4.42 -5.99
N SER A 219 -9.18 4.98 -6.19
CA SER A 219 -8.56 5.10 -7.51
C SER A 219 -8.21 3.73 -8.11
N GLY A 220 -7.94 2.75 -7.25
CA GLY A 220 -7.61 1.39 -7.65
C GLY A 220 -7.97 0.33 -6.62
N VAL A 221 -8.07 -0.91 -7.08
CA VAL A 221 -8.35 -2.09 -6.28
C VAL A 221 -7.27 -3.14 -6.48
N ALA A 222 -6.56 -3.49 -5.40
CA ALA A 222 -5.51 -4.52 -5.37
C ALA A 222 -6.06 -5.84 -4.80
N ALA A 223 -6.77 -6.64 -5.61
CA ALA A 223 -7.44 -7.86 -5.17
C ALA A 223 -6.59 -9.10 -5.47
N ALA A 224 -5.87 -9.59 -4.46
CA ALA A 224 -5.07 -10.81 -4.56
C ALA A 224 -5.90 -12.03 -4.15
N SER A 225 -6.01 -13.02 -5.04
CA SER A 225 -6.81 -14.24 -4.86
C SER A 225 -8.19 -13.99 -4.24
N PRO A 226 -8.98 -13.01 -4.78
CA PRO A 226 -10.23 -12.58 -4.17
C PRO A 226 -11.26 -13.70 -4.13
N SER A 227 -12.09 -13.73 -3.09
CA SER A 227 -13.17 -14.73 -2.90
C SER A 227 -14.35 -14.49 -3.85
N VAL A 228 -14.10 -14.39 -5.17
CA VAL A 228 -15.14 -14.14 -6.19
C VAL A 228 -16.12 -15.32 -6.39
N TRP A 229 -15.89 -16.42 -5.68
CA TRP A 229 -16.83 -17.51 -5.52
C TRP A 229 -17.97 -17.19 -4.53
N PHE A 230 -17.93 -16.05 -3.83
CA PHE A 230 -18.90 -15.67 -2.82
C PHE A 230 -20.35 -15.69 -3.38
N PRO A 231 -21.32 -16.27 -2.66
CA PRO A 231 -22.67 -16.46 -3.17
C PRO A 231 -23.32 -15.16 -3.65
N GLY A 232 -23.75 -15.13 -4.91
CA GLY A 232 -24.41 -13.97 -5.51
C GLY A 232 -23.49 -12.87 -6.06
N TRP A 233 -22.19 -12.90 -5.77
CA TRP A 233 -21.24 -11.85 -6.17
C TRP A 233 -21.25 -11.57 -7.68
N MET A 234 -21.11 -12.62 -8.51
CA MET A 234 -21.02 -12.44 -9.95
C MET A 234 -22.27 -11.79 -10.59
N LYS A 235 -23.45 -12.07 -10.03
CA LYS A 235 -24.70 -11.44 -10.45
C LYS A 235 -24.75 -9.97 -9.97
N PHE A 236 -24.30 -9.72 -8.76
CA PHE A 236 -24.28 -8.38 -8.18
C PHE A 236 -23.34 -7.45 -8.96
N GLU A 237 -22.11 -7.87 -9.26
CA GLU A 237 -21.10 -7.07 -9.97
C GLU A 237 -21.56 -6.68 -11.39
N GLN A 238 -22.29 -7.57 -12.07
CA GLN A 238 -22.86 -7.26 -13.39
C GLN A 238 -23.85 -6.07 -13.34
N GLN A 239 -24.56 -5.91 -12.25
CA GLN A 239 -25.56 -4.85 -12.03
C GLN A 239 -24.96 -3.59 -11.39
N HIS A 240 -23.86 -3.74 -10.65
CA HIS A 240 -23.20 -2.70 -9.90
C HIS A 240 -21.71 -2.63 -10.32
N PRO A 241 -21.37 -1.88 -11.36
CA PRO A 241 -20.01 -1.83 -11.88
C PRO A 241 -18.99 -1.34 -10.86
N ILE A 242 -17.82 -1.97 -10.84
CA ILE A 242 -16.64 -1.49 -10.12
C ILE A 242 -16.25 -0.12 -10.70
N GLN A 243 -16.09 0.90 -9.83
CA GLN A 243 -15.86 2.28 -10.21
C GLN A 243 -14.38 2.67 -10.24
N ALA A 244 -13.50 1.81 -9.70
CA ALA A 244 -12.06 2.04 -9.73
C ALA A 244 -11.54 2.08 -11.17
N GLN A 245 -10.65 3.02 -11.44
CA GLN A 245 -10.02 3.18 -12.75
C GLN A 245 -8.99 2.07 -13.04
N ARG A 246 -8.45 1.46 -11.97
CA ARG A 246 -7.39 0.47 -12.04
C ARG A 246 -7.71 -0.73 -11.15
N VAL A 247 -7.65 -1.95 -11.68
CA VAL A 247 -7.97 -3.18 -10.93
C VAL A 247 -6.94 -4.26 -11.20
N TYR A 248 -6.27 -4.70 -10.15
CA TYR A 248 -5.43 -5.89 -10.19
C TYR A 248 -6.19 -7.08 -9.64
N LEU A 249 -6.16 -8.16 -10.39
CA LEU A 249 -6.67 -9.47 -9.98
C LEU A 249 -5.53 -10.48 -10.03
N SER A 250 -5.52 -11.41 -9.09
CA SER A 250 -4.64 -12.58 -9.21
C SER A 250 -5.32 -13.84 -8.69
N LEU A 251 -4.77 -15.00 -9.08
CA LEU A 251 -5.23 -16.30 -8.60
C LEU A 251 -4.08 -17.30 -8.61
N GLY A 252 -4.05 -18.23 -7.68
CA GLY A 252 -3.16 -19.39 -7.74
C GLY A 252 -3.67 -20.44 -8.74
N ASP A 253 -2.77 -21.04 -9.52
CA ASP A 253 -3.08 -22.01 -10.57
C ASP A 253 -3.71 -23.33 -10.05
N LYS A 254 -3.72 -23.53 -8.72
CA LYS A 254 -4.36 -24.69 -8.06
C LYS A 254 -5.62 -24.33 -7.28
N GLU A 255 -6.02 -23.08 -7.22
CA GLU A 255 -7.17 -22.65 -6.41
C GLU A 255 -8.50 -23.16 -6.98
N GLU A 256 -8.67 -23.17 -8.29
CA GLU A 256 -9.83 -23.71 -8.97
C GLU A 256 -9.93 -25.26 -8.91
N HIS A 257 -8.86 -25.94 -8.44
CA HIS A 257 -8.83 -27.40 -8.29
C HIS A 257 -9.06 -27.87 -6.85
N THR A 258 -9.59 -26.99 -5.98
CA THR A 258 -9.97 -27.35 -4.61
C THR A 258 -11.13 -28.36 -4.59
N LYS A 259 -11.20 -29.16 -3.51
CA LYS A 259 -12.31 -30.12 -3.32
C LYS A 259 -13.66 -29.47 -2.98
N ASN A 260 -13.63 -28.23 -2.49
CA ASN A 260 -14.83 -27.48 -2.21
C ASN A 260 -15.43 -26.96 -3.53
N THR A 261 -16.59 -27.45 -3.90
CA THR A 261 -17.21 -27.18 -5.20
C THR A 261 -17.62 -25.71 -5.38
N VAL A 262 -17.93 -24.98 -4.31
CA VAL A 262 -18.23 -23.54 -4.36
C VAL A 262 -16.94 -22.75 -4.57
N MET A 263 -15.92 -23.02 -3.78
CA MET A 263 -14.62 -22.33 -3.92
C MET A 263 -13.93 -22.64 -5.25
N ALA A 264 -14.13 -23.83 -5.82
CA ALA A 264 -13.57 -24.21 -7.12
C ALA A 264 -14.07 -23.32 -8.26
N THR A 265 -15.22 -22.66 -8.11
CA THR A 265 -15.74 -21.72 -9.13
C THR A 265 -14.93 -20.44 -9.26
N VAL A 266 -13.93 -20.23 -8.40
CA VAL A 266 -13.12 -19.00 -8.39
C VAL A 266 -12.49 -18.70 -9.75
N GLY A 267 -11.96 -19.72 -10.44
CA GLY A 267 -11.37 -19.57 -11.78
C GLY A 267 -12.41 -19.19 -12.83
N ASP A 268 -13.58 -19.84 -12.81
CA ASP A 268 -14.69 -19.57 -13.73
C ASP A 268 -15.31 -18.19 -13.51
N ASN A 269 -15.19 -17.64 -12.30
CA ASN A 269 -15.71 -16.32 -11.94
C ASN A 269 -14.71 -15.19 -12.21
N ILE A 270 -13.43 -15.41 -11.93
CA ILE A 270 -12.42 -14.33 -12.06
C ILE A 270 -12.13 -13.99 -13.54
N ARG A 271 -12.14 -14.98 -14.44
CA ARG A 271 -11.90 -14.76 -15.86
C ARG A 271 -12.95 -13.84 -16.52
N PRO A 272 -14.27 -14.10 -16.39
CA PRO A 272 -15.29 -13.19 -16.92
C PRO A 272 -15.34 -11.86 -16.19
N LEU A 273 -15.00 -11.79 -14.90
CA LEU A 273 -14.85 -10.51 -14.19
C LEU A 273 -13.76 -9.66 -14.85
N HIS A 274 -12.57 -10.21 -15.07
CA HIS A 274 -11.48 -9.54 -15.78
C HIS A 274 -11.89 -9.07 -17.17
N SER A 275 -12.56 -9.94 -17.96
CA SER A 275 -13.04 -9.58 -19.30
C SER A 275 -13.99 -8.39 -19.29
N ARG A 276 -14.96 -8.37 -18.35
CA ARG A 276 -15.90 -7.25 -18.21
C ARG A 276 -15.23 -5.94 -17.78
N LEU A 277 -14.23 -6.01 -16.91
CA LEU A 277 -13.43 -4.83 -16.54
C LEU A 277 -12.72 -4.25 -17.77
N ALA A 278 -12.06 -5.09 -18.55
CA ALA A 278 -11.38 -4.67 -19.78
C ALA A 278 -12.36 -4.10 -20.83
N GLU A 279 -13.52 -4.73 -21.02
CA GLU A 279 -14.57 -4.25 -21.93
C GLU A 279 -15.12 -2.87 -21.53
N ARG A 280 -15.13 -2.55 -20.24
CA ARG A 280 -15.53 -1.24 -19.70
C ARG A 280 -14.43 -0.18 -19.77
N GLY A 281 -13.22 -0.55 -20.22
CA GLY A 281 -12.07 0.35 -20.32
C GLY A 281 -11.32 0.55 -19.00
N THR A 282 -11.55 -0.30 -17.99
CA THR A 282 -10.76 -0.31 -16.75
C THR A 282 -9.34 -0.79 -17.06
N ASP A 283 -8.32 -0.09 -16.58
CA ASP A 283 -6.94 -0.60 -16.60
C ASP A 283 -6.86 -1.79 -15.64
N CYS A 284 -6.81 -3.00 -16.17
CA CYS A 284 -6.88 -4.21 -15.37
C CYS A 284 -5.92 -5.30 -15.82
N THR A 285 -5.52 -6.13 -14.86
CA THR A 285 -4.71 -7.32 -15.12
C THR A 285 -5.23 -8.52 -14.33
N LEU A 286 -4.97 -9.73 -14.83
CA LEU A 286 -5.21 -10.98 -14.14
C LEU A 286 -3.90 -11.80 -14.13
N GLU A 287 -3.22 -11.84 -12.99
CA GLU A 287 -1.98 -12.59 -12.82
C GLU A 287 -2.25 -13.99 -12.24
N TRP A 288 -1.66 -15.02 -12.86
CA TRP A 288 -1.68 -16.38 -12.36
C TRP A 288 -0.42 -16.68 -11.57
N ASN A 289 -0.58 -17.13 -10.34
CA ASN A 289 0.50 -17.47 -9.43
C ASN A 289 0.64 -18.99 -9.30
N SER A 290 1.86 -19.49 -9.08
CA SER A 290 2.07 -20.91 -8.82
C SER A 290 1.57 -21.30 -7.44
N GLY A 291 0.70 -22.31 -7.35
CA GLY A 291 0.25 -22.93 -6.10
C GLY A 291 -1.20 -22.65 -5.71
N GLY A 292 -1.58 -23.09 -4.52
CA GLY A 292 -2.92 -22.93 -3.97
C GLY A 292 -3.09 -21.63 -3.19
N HIS A 293 -4.27 -21.50 -2.56
CA HIS A 293 -4.73 -20.28 -1.90
C HIS A 293 -3.83 -19.77 -0.78
N PHE A 294 -3.16 -20.64 -0.03
CA PHE A 294 -2.37 -20.25 1.13
C PHE A 294 -0.86 -20.08 0.84
N LYS A 295 -0.46 -20.06 -0.43
CA LYS A 295 0.95 -19.93 -0.80
C LYS A 295 1.31 -18.47 -1.07
N ASP A 296 2.35 -17.98 -0.39
CA ASP A 296 2.97 -16.67 -0.62
C ASP A 296 1.94 -15.51 -0.62
N THR A 297 0.98 -15.52 0.32
CA THR A 297 -0.14 -14.58 0.37
C THR A 297 0.33 -13.13 0.46
N ASP A 298 1.29 -12.87 1.34
CA ASP A 298 1.97 -11.58 1.53
C ASP A 298 2.66 -11.07 0.26
N LEU A 299 3.41 -11.94 -0.43
CA LEU A 299 4.11 -11.57 -1.66
C LEU A 299 3.15 -11.35 -2.84
N ARG A 300 2.03 -12.07 -2.89
CA ARG A 300 0.99 -11.86 -3.91
C ARG A 300 0.26 -10.53 -3.69
N THR A 301 -0.08 -10.21 -2.45
CA THR A 301 -0.71 -8.94 -2.10
C THR A 301 0.25 -7.77 -2.32
N ALA A 302 1.53 -7.94 -1.95
CA ALA A 302 2.55 -6.93 -2.22
C ALA A 302 2.69 -6.63 -3.73
N ARG A 303 2.63 -7.64 -4.61
CA ARG A 303 2.63 -7.42 -6.07
C ARG A 303 1.42 -6.65 -6.54
N ALA A 304 0.24 -6.95 -5.99
CA ALA A 304 -0.97 -6.23 -6.33
C ALA A 304 -0.84 -4.74 -6.01
N PHE A 305 -0.38 -4.39 -4.83
CA PHE A 305 -0.15 -2.99 -4.45
C PHE A 305 0.95 -2.32 -5.26
N ARG A 306 2.04 -3.02 -5.57
CA ARG A 306 3.12 -2.48 -6.43
C ARG A 306 2.60 -2.13 -7.82
N TRP A 307 1.84 -3.03 -8.44
CA TRP A 307 1.27 -2.80 -9.75
C TRP A 307 0.37 -1.56 -9.78
N MET A 308 -0.35 -1.26 -8.68
CA MET A 308 -1.15 -0.04 -8.55
C MET A 308 -0.31 1.24 -8.62
N MET A 309 0.97 1.18 -8.26
CA MET A 309 1.89 2.32 -8.23
C MET A 309 2.79 2.40 -9.46
N GLU A 310 2.68 1.48 -10.41
CA GLU A 310 3.40 1.57 -11.69
C GLU A 310 2.78 2.66 -12.57
N ASP A 311 3.63 3.37 -13.33
CA ASP A 311 3.15 4.34 -14.30
C ASP A 311 2.29 3.65 -15.37
N ILE A 312 1.17 4.28 -15.73
CA ILE A 312 0.30 3.81 -16.81
C ILE A 312 1.07 3.98 -18.12
N ARG A 313 1.31 2.89 -18.82
CA ARG A 313 2.02 2.86 -20.09
C ARG A 313 1.15 3.37 -21.23
#